data_69194c4583b3eb0bd94634ac20d38727
#
_entry.id   69194c4583b3eb0bd94634ac20d38727
#
_cell.length_a   1.000
_cell.length_b   1.000
_cell.length_c   1.000
_cell.angle_alpha   90.00
_cell.angle_beta   90.00
_cell.angle_gamma   90.00
#
_symmetry.space_group_name_H-M   'P 1'
#
loop_
_entity.id
_entity.type
_entity.pdbx_description
1 polymer ?
#
loop_
_entity_poly.entity_id
_entity_poly.type
_entity_poly.pdbx_seq_one_letter_code
_entity_poly.pdbx_strand_id
1 'polypeptide(L)'
;MLEKTTASKKYGIAIIANDRVIDWLLPFLESYLATSAAVPLYLIPYDDNMERTRRAADAYGVEVVDIDSVELDALARRLYPLNPGLRRRLRKLLALALPLDEVIYLDADIILFQDFSKIFGLIEKGKREFIVASQCHEYVYNSRRAQYDFLRDAMLFNDGFFATSRHILSLQDFFDVIEADEKIFHTVRQRGGLFAQPLTNFVVHRRGLKIGSLPQCIPGSSSESYYKAHGITLGPDGPLDRHGNKMYFCHWPGIIGMPKRRLVDSLWHKFAEQANARMKEFA
;
A
#
# COMPACT_ATOMS: atom_id res chain seq x y z
N MET A 1 5.53 22.21 37.88
CA MET A 1 5.13 21.08 37.01
C MET A 1 5.05 21.63 35.60
N LEU A 2 6.03 21.29 34.76
CA LEU A 2 5.97 21.64 33.32
C LEU A 2 5.02 20.62 32.68
N GLU A 3 3.84 21.04 32.24
CA GLU A 3 3.00 20.28 31.34
C GLU A 3 3.82 19.93 30.10
N LYS A 4 4.13 18.64 29.95
CA LYS A 4 4.61 18.11 28.68
C LYS A 4 3.47 18.27 27.68
N THR A 5 3.50 19.33 26.88
CA THR A 5 2.72 19.42 25.64
C THR A 5 3.14 18.23 24.79
N THR A 6 2.37 17.16 24.81
CA THR A 6 2.52 16.04 23.87
C THR A 6 2.24 16.61 22.48
N ALA A 7 3.29 16.77 21.68
CA ALA A 7 3.13 17.15 20.28
C ALA A 7 2.14 16.18 19.64
N SER A 8 1.13 16.68 18.92
CA SER A 8 0.13 15.85 18.26
C SER A 8 0.83 14.90 17.29
N LYS A 9 0.49 13.62 17.35
CA LYS A 9 1.06 12.58 16.50
C LYS A 9 0.75 12.87 15.04
N LYS A 10 1.78 12.87 14.18
CA LYS A 10 1.62 13.09 12.75
C LYS A 10 1.31 11.76 12.06
N TYR A 11 0.27 11.72 11.24
CA TYR A 11 -0.12 10.54 10.48
C TYR A 11 -0.61 10.91 9.08
N GLY A 12 -0.58 9.96 8.16
CA GLY A 12 -1.08 10.15 6.80
C GLY A 12 -1.06 8.90 5.94
N ILE A 13 -1.75 8.98 4.82
CA ILE A 13 -1.75 7.98 3.77
C ILE A 13 -0.72 8.37 2.72
N ALA A 14 0.04 7.42 2.21
CA ALA A 14 0.98 7.58 1.12
C ALA A 14 0.60 6.70 -0.07
N ILE A 15 0.70 7.23 -1.28
CA ILE A 15 0.54 6.49 -2.54
C ILE A 15 1.71 6.80 -3.46
N ILE A 16 1.99 5.88 -4.41
CA ILE A 16 2.85 6.18 -5.56
C ILE A 16 2.03 6.15 -6.84
N ALA A 17 2.24 7.13 -7.72
CA ALA A 17 1.56 7.18 -9.01
C ALA A 17 2.40 7.92 -10.06
N ASN A 18 1.99 7.77 -11.32
CA ASN A 18 2.38 8.55 -12.48
C ASN A 18 1.26 8.55 -13.52
N ASP A 19 1.47 9.20 -14.66
CA ASP A 19 0.43 9.32 -15.69
C ASP A 19 -0.01 7.99 -16.32
N ARG A 20 0.80 6.92 -16.18
CA ARG A 20 0.44 5.59 -16.71
C ARG A 20 -0.67 4.91 -15.91
N VAL A 21 -0.81 5.29 -14.64
CA VAL A 21 -1.84 4.72 -13.74
C VAL A 21 -2.96 5.72 -13.43
N ILE A 22 -3.05 6.81 -14.19
CA ILE A 22 -4.02 7.89 -13.94
C ILE A 22 -5.46 7.37 -13.92
N ASP A 23 -5.81 6.42 -14.78
CA ASP A 23 -7.15 5.85 -14.87
C ASP A 23 -7.50 5.00 -13.63
N TRP A 24 -6.51 4.56 -12.85
CA TRP A 24 -6.65 3.92 -11.55
C TRP A 24 -6.62 4.94 -10.42
N LEU A 25 -5.73 5.91 -10.50
CA LEU A 25 -5.54 6.95 -9.50
C LEU A 25 -6.82 7.80 -9.31
N LEU A 26 -7.48 8.20 -10.39
CA LEU A 26 -8.65 9.05 -10.30
C LEU A 26 -9.80 8.43 -9.49
N PRO A 27 -10.23 7.17 -9.73
CA PRO A 27 -11.23 6.50 -8.88
C PRO A 27 -10.74 6.31 -7.43
N PHE A 28 -9.43 6.05 -7.21
CA PHE A 28 -8.86 6.01 -5.88
C PHE A 28 -9.09 7.33 -5.15
N LEU A 29 -8.74 8.47 -5.78
CA LEU A 29 -8.89 9.81 -5.20
C LEU A 29 -10.35 10.14 -4.85
N GLU A 30 -11.32 9.78 -5.70
CA GLU A 30 -12.74 9.94 -5.37
C GLU A 30 -13.16 9.08 -4.18
N SER A 31 -12.70 7.82 -4.13
CA SER A 31 -13.00 6.95 -2.99
C SER A 31 -12.36 7.45 -1.69
N TYR A 32 -11.15 8.02 -1.77
CA TYR A 32 -10.49 8.67 -0.65
C TYR A 32 -11.28 9.87 -0.14
N LEU A 33 -11.71 10.76 -1.02
CA LEU A 33 -12.56 11.90 -0.61
C LEU A 33 -13.86 11.46 0.05
N ALA A 34 -14.47 10.39 -0.46
CA ALA A 34 -15.72 9.88 0.07
C ALA A 34 -15.59 9.23 1.45
N THR A 35 -14.40 8.73 1.82
CA THR A 35 -14.25 7.87 3.02
C THR A 35 -13.23 8.39 4.03
N SER A 36 -12.17 9.05 3.59
CA SER A 36 -10.98 9.31 4.39
C SER A 36 -10.42 10.73 4.22
N ALA A 37 -11.21 11.69 3.72
CA ALA A 37 -10.77 13.07 3.41
C ALA A 37 -10.15 13.82 4.61
N ALA A 38 -10.44 13.41 5.84
CA ALA A 38 -9.85 14.00 7.05
C ALA A 38 -8.40 13.54 7.30
N VAL A 39 -7.92 12.52 6.60
CA VAL A 39 -6.56 11.99 6.72
C VAL A 39 -5.69 12.60 5.63
N PRO A 40 -4.55 13.25 5.93
CA PRO A 40 -3.66 13.76 4.90
C PRO A 40 -3.23 12.66 3.91
N LEU A 41 -3.26 12.98 2.62
CA LEU A 41 -2.82 12.10 1.53
C LEU A 41 -1.59 12.70 0.85
N TYR A 42 -0.54 11.89 0.76
CA TYR A 42 0.74 12.23 0.15
C TYR A 42 0.97 11.38 -1.10
N LEU A 43 1.17 12.04 -2.24
CA LEU A 43 1.47 11.40 -3.51
C LEU A 43 2.98 11.48 -3.78
N ILE A 44 3.62 10.32 -3.86
CA ILE A 44 5.03 10.16 -4.17
C ILE A 44 5.17 9.89 -5.67
N PRO A 45 5.97 10.64 -6.44
CA PRO A 45 6.19 10.41 -7.86
C PRO A 45 6.80 9.04 -8.15
N TYR A 46 6.15 8.25 -9.00
CA TYR A 46 6.73 6.99 -9.49
C TYR A 46 7.89 7.23 -10.46
N ASP A 47 7.77 8.25 -11.32
CA ASP A 47 8.78 8.74 -12.27
C ASP A 47 8.46 10.19 -12.68
N ASP A 48 9.18 10.72 -13.68
CA ASP A 48 9.03 12.11 -14.12
C ASP A 48 7.78 12.36 -15.00
N ASN A 49 7.07 11.30 -15.41
CA ASN A 49 5.86 11.39 -16.20
C ASN A 49 4.64 11.68 -15.29
N MET A 50 4.48 12.94 -14.89
CA MET A 50 3.61 13.37 -13.79
C MET A 50 2.63 14.49 -14.17
N GLU A 51 2.51 14.89 -15.43
CA GLU A 51 1.71 16.05 -15.84
C GLU A 51 0.23 15.88 -15.47
N ARG A 52 -0.40 14.78 -15.92
CA ARG A 52 -1.79 14.46 -15.60
C ARG A 52 -1.99 14.15 -14.12
N THR A 53 -1.01 13.50 -13.52
CA THR A 53 -1.02 13.13 -12.11
C THR A 53 -0.94 14.35 -11.20
N ARG A 54 -0.10 15.35 -11.50
CA ARG A 54 -0.03 16.62 -10.75
C ARG A 54 -1.34 17.39 -10.87
N ARG A 55 -1.89 17.49 -12.09
CA ARG A 55 -3.20 18.12 -12.30
C ARG A 55 -4.31 17.44 -11.49
N ALA A 56 -4.30 16.10 -11.42
CA ALA A 56 -5.23 15.38 -10.56
C ALA A 56 -4.98 15.68 -9.08
N ALA A 57 -3.72 15.65 -8.62
CA ALA A 57 -3.37 15.99 -7.24
C ALA A 57 -3.90 17.39 -6.86
N ASP A 58 -3.70 18.39 -7.72
CA ASP A 58 -4.19 19.76 -7.52
C ASP A 58 -5.74 19.79 -7.42
N ALA A 59 -6.45 19.09 -8.31
CA ALA A 59 -7.92 19.04 -8.31
C ALA A 59 -8.49 18.38 -7.04
N TYR A 60 -7.71 17.52 -6.38
CA TYR A 60 -8.11 16.81 -5.15
C TYR A 60 -7.48 17.37 -3.87
N GLY A 61 -6.67 18.42 -3.96
CA GLY A 61 -5.95 19.00 -2.82
C GLY A 61 -4.94 18.03 -2.19
N VAL A 62 -4.33 17.16 -3.01
CA VAL A 62 -3.36 16.16 -2.56
C VAL A 62 -1.96 16.70 -2.68
N GLU A 63 -1.15 16.55 -1.64
CA GLU A 63 0.24 17.00 -1.63
C GLU A 63 1.12 16.02 -2.45
N VAL A 64 1.77 16.56 -3.50
CA VAL A 64 2.82 15.84 -4.23
C VAL A 64 4.15 16.09 -3.52
N VAL A 65 4.71 15.05 -2.93
CA VAL A 65 5.94 15.13 -2.14
C VAL A 65 7.16 14.66 -2.93
N ASP A 66 8.18 15.49 -2.98
CA ASP A 66 9.47 15.12 -3.56
C ASP A 66 10.39 14.60 -2.46
N ILE A 67 10.70 13.30 -2.51
CA ILE A 67 11.56 12.63 -1.54
C ILE A 67 12.80 12.14 -2.28
N ASP A 68 13.98 12.40 -1.70
CA ASP A 68 15.23 11.88 -2.25
C ASP A 68 15.18 10.35 -2.38
N SER A 69 15.32 9.87 -3.60
CA SER A 69 15.26 8.45 -3.95
C SER A 69 16.58 7.87 -4.44
N VAL A 70 17.66 8.65 -4.44
CA VAL A 70 18.96 8.28 -5.04
C VAL A 70 19.48 6.95 -4.49
N GLU A 71 19.52 6.80 -3.18
CA GLU A 71 20.01 5.57 -2.54
C GLU A 71 19.07 4.38 -2.80
N LEU A 72 17.75 4.60 -2.71
CA LEU A 72 16.76 3.57 -3.00
C LEU A 72 16.80 3.13 -4.48
N ASP A 73 16.96 4.06 -5.40
CA ASP A 73 17.11 3.75 -6.83
C ASP A 73 18.44 3.03 -7.11
N ALA A 74 19.52 3.33 -6.36
CA ALA A 74 20.77 2.59 -6.42
C ALA A 74 20.60 1.14 -5.91
N LEU A 75 19.94 0.95 -4.78
CA LEU A 75 19.58 -0.37 -4.26
C LEU A 75 18.73 -1.14 -5.28
N ALA A 76 17.73 -0.50 -5.88
CA ALA A 76 16.87 -1.11 -6.89
C ALA A 76 17.64 -1.56 -8.12
N ARG A 77 18.63 -0.79 -8.59
CA ARG A 77 19.52 -1.20 -9.69
C ARG A 77 20.34 -2.44 -9.34
N ARG A 78 20.85 -2.50 -8.12
CA ARG A 78 21.65 -3.62 -7.61
C ARG A 78 20.82 -4.90 -7.49
N LEU A 79 19.62 -4.82 -6.91
CA LEU A 79 18.74 -5.96 -6.69
C LEU A 79 18.09 -6.48 -7.99
N TYR A 80 17.80 -5.59 -8.94
CA TYR A 80 17.04 -5.91 -10.16
C TYR A 80 17.73 -5.41 -11.43
N PRO A 81 18.95 -5.87 -11.73
CA PRO A 81 19.76 -5.35 -12.84
C PRO A 81 19.10 -5.53 -14.21
N LEU A 82 18.34 -6.62 -14.40
CA LEU A 82 17.75 -7.01 -15.68
C LEU A 82 16.35 -6.41 -15.96
N ASN A 83 15.76 -5.66 -15.00
CA ASN A 83 14.39 -5.18 -15.13
C ASN A 83 14.24 -3.69 -14.76
N PRO A 84 14.77 -2.77 -15.60
CA PRO A 84 14.80 -1.35 -15.27
C PRO A 84 13.40 -0.75 -15.05
N GLY A 85 12.38 -1.17 -15.81
CA GLY A 85 11.02 -0.66 -15.71
C GLY A 85 10.30 -1.05 -14.40
N LEU A 86 10.82 -2.04 -13.67
CA LEU A 86 10.20 -2.51 -12.42
C LEU A 86 10.95 -2.04 -11.16
N ARG A 87 12.15 -1.47 -11.29
CA ARG A 87 12.97 -0.97 -10.19
C ARG A 87 12.23 0.09 -9.38
N ARG A 88 11.51 0.98 -10.06
CA ARG A 88 10.77 2.08 -9.44
C ARG A 88 9.60 1.64 -8.56
N ARG A 89 9.18 0.37 -8.63
CA ARG A 89 8.21 -0.20 -7.67
C ARG A 89 8.71 -0.15 -6.22
N LEU A 90 10.04 -0.11 -5.99
CA LEU A 90 10.60 0.09 -4.66
C LEU A 90 10.30 1.49 -4.08
N ARG A 91 9.94 2.47 -4.93
CA ARG A 91 9.61 3.82 -4.45
C ARG A 91 8.42 3.86 -3.48
N LYS A 92 7.59 2.81 -3.41
CA LYS A 92 6.59 2.68 -2.32
C LYS A 92 7.23 2.72 -0.93
N LEU A 93 8.48 2.28 -0.77
CA LEU A 93 9.20 2.34 0.49
C LEU A 93 9.55 3.76 0.93
N LEU A 94 9.51 4.75 0.02
CA LEU A 94 9.66 6.17 0.36
C LEU A 94 8.55 6.66 1.28
N ALA A 95 7.41 5.96 1.35
CA ALA A 95 6.38 6.23 2.36
C ALA A 95 6.95 6.20 3.80
N LEU A 96 7.97 5.36 4.05
CA LEU A 96 8.66 5.27 5.35
C LEU A 96 9.62 6.43 5.62
N ALA A 97 9.96 7.23 4.59
CA ALA A 97 10.80 8.43 4.72
C ALA A 97 9.98 9.70 4.95
N LEU A 98 8.65 9.65 4.84
CA LEU A 98 7.79 10.78 5.19
C LEU A 98 7.95 11.17 6.66
N PRO A 99 7.86 12.46 7.01
CA PRO A 99 8.00 12.94 8.39
C PRO A 99 6.73 12.66 9.21
N LEU A 100 6.23 11.42 9.14
CA LEU A 100 5.03 10.94 9.81
C LEU A 100 5.39 9.98 10.93
N ASP A 101 4.68 10.01 12.05
CA ASP A 101 4.84 9.04 13.13
C ASP A 101 4.20 7.69 12.76
N GLU A 102 3.04 7.73 12.08
CA GLU A 102 2.39 6.57 11.50
C GLU A 102 2.05 6.83 10.03
N VAL A 103 2.28 5.83 9.18
CA VAL A 103 1.98 5.88 7.76
C VAL A 103 1.17 4.67 7.33
N ILE A 104 0.16 4.91 6.49
CA ILE A 104 -0.53 3.89 5.71
C ILE A 104 -0.06 4.06 4.27
N TYR A 105 0.46 3.00 3.67
CA TYR A 105 0.75 2.93 2.24
C TYR A 105 -0.39 2.22 1.51
N LEU A 106 -0.76 2.75 0.34
CA LEU A 106 -1.74 2.15 -0.56
C LEU A 106 -1.23 2.19 -2.01
N ASP A 107 -1.44 1.12 -2.77
CA ASP A 107 -1.28 1.15 -4.23
C ASP A 107 -2.44 1.95 -4.87
N ALA A 108 -2.18 2.62 -6.01
CA ALA A 108 -3.16 3.49 -6.66
C ALA A 108 -4.31 2.72 -7.34
N ASP A 109 -4.20 1.39 -7.49
CA ASP A 109 -5.25 0.50 -8.00
C ASP A 109 -6.12 -0.11 -6.89
N ILE A 110 -6.33 0.67 -5.83
CA ILE A 110 -7.23 0.36 -4.69
C ILE A 110 -8.43 1.31 -4.72
N ILE A 111 -9.59 0.82 -4.32
CA ILE A 111 -10.78 1.64 -4.02
C ILE A 111 -11.12 1.48 -2.55
N LEU A 112 -11.26 2.61 -1.84
CA LEU A 112 -11.58 2.67 -0.42
C LEU A 112 -13.09 2.65 -0.22
N PHE A 113 -13.55 1.94 0.83
CA PHE A 113 -14.97 1.84 1.19
C PHE A 113 -15.24 2.24 2.64
N GLN A 114 -14.20 2.39 3.46
CA GLN A 114 -14.30 2.76 4.87
C GLN A 114 -13.30 3.85 5.23
N ASP A 115 -13.51 4.46 6.38
CA ASP A 115 -12.63 5.49 6.94
C ASP A 115 -11.32 4.88 7.46
N PHE A 116 -10.21 5.24 6.83
CA PHE A 116 -8.85 4.78 7.15
C PHE A 116 -8.27 5.47 8.40
N SER A 117 -8.88 6.53 8.90
CA SER A 117 -8.46 7.14 10.17
C SER A 117 -8.49 6.15 11.34
N LYS A 118 -9.38 5.16 11.27
CA LYS A 118 -9.54 4.09 12.28
C LYS A 118 -8.36 3.11 12.35
N ILE A 119 -7.46 3.12 11.37
CA ILE A 119 -6.27 2.25 11.37
C ILE A 119 -5.13 2.87 12.17
N PHE A 120 -5.06 4.21 12.18
CA PHE A 120 -4.09 4.91 13.01
C PHE A 120 -4.36 4.67 14.50
N GLY A 121 -3.29 4.52 15.26
CA GLY A 121 -3.39 4.15 16.68
C GLY A 121 -3.55 2.65 16.94
N LEU A 122 -3.77 1.81 15.91
CA LEU A 122 -3.75 0.35 16.06
C LEU A 122 -2.33 -0.22 16.07
N ILE A 123 -1.35 0.55 15.59
CA ILE A 123 0.06 0.18 15.55
C ILE A 123 0.60 0.25 16.98
N GLU A 124 1.06 -0.90 17.50
CA GLU A 124 1.52 -1.04 18.88
C GLU A 124 2.79 -1.88 18.92
N LYS A 125 3.90 -1.28 19.43
CA LYS A 125 5.19 -1.94 19.54
C LYS A 125 5.07 -3.23 20.38
N GLY A 126 5.63 -4.32 19.85
CA GLY A 126 5.59 -5.64 20.50
C GLY A 126 4.31 -6.44 20.28
N LYS A 127 3.27 -5.85 19.67
CA LYS A 127 1.98 -6.55 19.43
C LYS A 127 1.52 -6.48 17.97
N ARG A 128 1.49 -5.30 17.39
CA ARG A 128 1.05 -5.03 16.01
C ARG A 128 1.91 -3.93 15.43
N GLU A 129 3.05 -4.32 14.93
CA GLU A 129 4.10 -3.41 14.47
C GLU A 129 3.97 -3.11 12.97
N PHE A 130 3.38 -4.05 12.24
CA PHE A 130 3.14 -3.95 10.82
C PHE A 130 1.75 -4.52 10.50
N ILE A 131 0.83 -3.68 10.00
CA ILE A 131 -0.54 -4.09 9.68
C ILE A 131 -0.63 -4.30 8.18
N VAL A 132 -1.21 -5.44 7.76
CA VAL A 132 -1.41 -5.83 6.38
C VAL A 132 -2.89 -6.12 6.10
N ALA A 133 -3.27 -6.21 4.81
CA ALA A 133 -4.63 -6.53 4.42
C ALA A 133 -5.06 -7.91 4.93
N SER A 134 -4.40 -8.94 4.44
CA SER A 134 -4.62 -10.34 4.81
C SER A 134 -3.40 -11.17 4.43
N GLN A 135 -3.38 -12.41 4.87
CA GLN A 135 -2.35 -13.35 4.45
C GLN A 135 -2.46 -13.66 2.94
N CYS A 136 -1.33 -13.60 2.25
CA CYS A 136 -1.21 -13.91 0.83
C CYS A 136 0.07 -14.74 0.61
N HIS A 137 -0.07 -15.98 0.18
CA HIS A 137 1.08 -16.85 -0.10
C HIS A 137 1.48 -16.85 -1.57
N GLU A 138 0.51 -16.56 -2.46
CA GLU A 138 0.74 -16.61 -3.89
C GLU A 138 1.68 -15.49 -4.33
N TYR A 139 2.63 -15.83 -5.20
CA TYR A 139 3.50 -14.87 -5.89
C TYR A 139 4.40 -14.01 -5.00
N VAL A 140 4.64 -14.39 -3.73
CA VAL A 140 5.61 -13.68 -2.88
C VAL A 140 7.00 -14.27 -3.03
N TYR A 141 7.16 -15.57 -2.76
CA TYR A 141 8.45 -16.25 -2.82
C TYR A 141 8.39 -17.53 -3.66
N ASN A 142 9.59 -17.99 -4.10
CA ASN A 142 9.78 -19.32 -4.65
C ASN A 142 9.79 -20.38 -3.50
N SER A 143 9.85 -21.66 -3.87
CA SER A 143 9.87 -22.79 -2.90
C SER A 143 11.07 -22.78 -1.93
N ARG A 144 12.15 -22.03 -2.23
CA ARG A 144 13.37 -22.03 -1.42
C ARG A 144 13.21 -21.23 -0.11
N ARG A 145 12.13 -20.49 0.07
CA ARG A 145 11.87 -19.76 1.32
C ARG A 145 11.94 -20.66 2.56
N ALA A 146 11.53 -21.93 2.44
CA ALA A 146 11.53 -22.89 3.54
C ALA A 146 12.94 -23.24 4.07
N GLN A 147 14.01 -22.86 3.35
CA GLN A 147 15.38 -23.01 3.80
C GLN A 147 15.78 -21.98 4.88
N TYR A 148 14.95 -20.94 5.06
CA TYR A 148 15.20 -19.88 6.04
C TYR A 148 14.14 -19.94 7.13
N ASP A 149 14.58 -20.14 8.38
CA ASP A 149 13.69 -20.35 9.52
C ASP A 149 12.68 -19.21 9.70
N PHE A 150 13.12 -17.96 9.54
CA PHE A 150 12.25 -16.79 9.67
C PHE A 150 11.19 -16.64 8.54
N LEU A 151 11.33 -17.40 7.44
CA LEU A 151 10.36 -17.39 6.32
C LEU A 151 9.54 -18.68 6.26
N ARG A 152 9.91 -19.75 6.96
CA ARG A 152 9.31 -21.09 6.80
C ARG A 152 7.81 -21.05 7.02
N ASP A 153 7.39 -20.52 8.16
CA ASP A 153 5.99 -20.42 8.58
C ASP A 153 5.50 -18.96 8.63
N ALA A 154 6.19 -18.07 7.90
CA ALA A 154 5.91 -16.66 7.90
C ALA A 154 4.54 -16.34 7.32
N MET A 155 3.82 -15.41 7.95
CA MET A 155 2.62 -14.79 7.40
C MET A 155 3.02 -13.88 6.23
N LEU A 156 3.00 -14.41 5.01
CA LEU A 156 3.28 -13.61 3.82
C LEU A 156 2.08 -12.76 3.43
N PHE A 157 2.36 -11.58 2.88
CA PHE A 157 1.33 -10.59 2.56
C PHE A 157 1.59 -9.89 1.22
N ASN A 158 0.52 -9.37 0.62
CA ASN A 158 0.60 -8.43 -0.49
C ASN A 158 0.97 -7.04 0.06
N ASP A 159 1.94 -6.37 -0.55
CA ASP A 159 2.45 -5.07 -0.10
C ASP A 159 1.77 -3.85 -0.76
N GLY A 160 0.62 -4.06 -1.41
CA GLY A 160 -0.22 -2.97 -1.93
C GLY A 160 -0.97 -2.20 -0.83
N PHE A 161 -1.04 -2.77 0.37
CA PHE A 161 -1.46 -2.09 1.59
C PHE A 161 -0.56 -2.50 2.75
N PHE A 162 -0.06 -1.52 3.47
CA PHE A 162 0.50 -1.73 4.80
C PHE A 162 0.36 -0.47 5.68
N ALA A 163 0.36 -0.67 7.00
CA ALA A 163 0.45 0.42 7.96
C ALA A 163 1.54 0.11 9.00
N THR A 164 2.35 1.11 9.33
CA THR A 164 3.43 0.99 10.32
C THR A 164 3.81 2.36 10.90
N SER A 165 4.74 2.38 11.84
CA SER A 165 5.31 3.59 12.42
C SER A 165 6.79 3.72 12.06
N ARG A 166 7.26 4.94 11.78
CA ARG A 166 8.69 5.23 11.54
C ARG A 166 9.60 4.85 12.72
N HIS A 167 9.04 4.73 13.92
CA HIS A 167 9.76 4.31 15.13
C HIS A 167 9.91 2.79 15.24
N ILE A 168 9.23 2.04 14.35
CA ILE A 168 9.25 0.57 14.30
C ILE A 168 10.00 0.10 13.06
N LEU A 169 9.69 0.69 11.90
CA LEU A 169 10.29 0.35 10.60
C LEU A 169 10.59 1.63 9.83
N SER A 170 11.82 1.79 9.41
CA SER A 170 12.32 2.91 8.62
C SER A 170 12.84 2.43 7.26
N LEU A 171 13.09 3.37 6.35
CA LEU A 171 13.75 3.06 5.08
C LEU A 171 15.18 2.51 5.32
N GLN A 172 15.89 2.99 6.35
CA GLN A 172 17.23 2.52 6.71
C GLN A 172 17.26 1.03 7.05
N ASP A 173 16.20 0.50 7.69
CA ASP A 173 16.10 -0.94 7.97
C ASP A 173 16.16 -1.82 6.72
N PHE A 174 15.66 -1.31 5.59
CA PHE A 174 15.74 -2.01 4.29
C PHE A 174 17.18 -2.05 3.77
N PHE A 175 17.91 -0.94 3.88
CA PHE A 175 19.33 -0.92 3.49
C PHE A 175 20.15 -1.86 4.36
N ASP A 176 20.02 -1.77 5.66
CA ASP A 176 20.79 -2.57 6.63
C ASP A 176 20.54 -4.08 6.43
N VAL A 177 19.29 -4.49 6.30
CA VAL A 177 18.94 -5.90 6.11
C VAL A 177 19.45 -6.43 4.77
N ILE A 178 19.33 -5.65 3.69
CA ILE A 178 19.80 -6.11 2.38
C ILE A 178 21.33 -6.10 2.28
N GLU A 179 22.01 -5.15 2.90
CA GLU A 179 23.46 -5.16 2.97
C GLU A 179 24.00 -6.44 3.65
N ALA A 180 23.35 -6.85 4.74
CA ALA A 180 23.71 -8.07 5.45
C ALA A 180 23.34 -9.36 4.70
N ASP A 181 22.21 -9.38 3.96
CA ASP A 181 21.57 -10.61 3.48
C ASP A 181 21.27 -10.62 1.95
N GLU A 182 21.92 -9.79 1.15
CA GLU A 182 21.60 -9.63 -0.28
C GLU A 182 21.62 -10.96 -1.05
N LYS A 183 22.63 -11.81 -0.82
CA LYS A 183 22.74 -13.11 -1.50
C LYS A 183 21.59 -14.04 -1.14
N ILE A 184 21.15 -14.01 0.11
CA ILE A 184 20.04 -14.81 0.63
C ILE A 184 18.74 -14.34 -0.03
N PHE A 185 18.50 -13.03 -0.09
CA PHE A 185 17.33 -12.46 -0.74
C PHE A 185 17.24 -12.87 -2.21
N HIS A 186 18.34 -12.79 -2.97
CA HIS A 186 18.38 -13.25 -4.37
C HIS A 186 18.06 -14.73 -4.55
N THR A 187 18.33 -15.54 -3.55
CA THR A 187 18.05 -16.99 -3.57
C THR A 187 16.55 -17.28 -3.41
N VAL A 188 15.84 -16.54 -2.56
CA VAL A 188 14.44 -16.81 -2.22
C VAL A 188 13.43 -16.04 -3.04
N ARG A 189 13.81 -14.87 -3.57
CA ARG A 189 12.90 -14.02 -4.34
C ARG A 189 12.30 -14.78 -5.53
N GLN A 190 11.09 -14.40 -5.90
CA GLN A 190 10.45 -14.93 -7.09
C GLN A 190 11.10 -14.40 -8.38
N ARG A 191 11.31 -15.27 -9.36
CA ARG A 191 11.77 -14.84 -10.68
C ARG A 191 10.69 -14.02 -11.38
N GLY A 192 11.08 -12.82 -11.83
CA GLY A 192 10.37 -12.07 -12.88
C GLY A 192 9.17 -11.23 -12.44
N GLY A 193 8.78 -11.19 -11.15
CA GLY A 193 7.47 -10.61 -10.90
C GLY A 193 7.39 -9.48 -9.89
N LEU A 194 7.31 -9.79 -8.64
CA LEU A 194 6.81 -8.89 -7.61
C LEU A 194 7.96 -8.29 -6.79
N PHE A 195 8.74 -7.41 -7.39
CA PHE A 195 10.03 -6.98 -6.84
C PHE A 195 9.94 -6.25 -5.50
N ALA A 196 8.96 -5.40 -5.28
CA ALA A 196 8.79 -4.73 -3.99
C ALA A 196 8.26 -5.70 -2.93
N GLN A 197 7.23 -6.47 -3.26
CA GLN A 197 6.54 -7.37 -2.35
C GLN A 197 7.45 -8.44 -1.70
N PRO A 198 8.31 -9.17 -2.43
CA PRO A 198 9.28 -10.06 -1.80
C PRO A 198 10.25 -9.35 -0.87
N LEU A 199 10.72 -8.15 -1.23
CA LEU A 199 11.64 -7.38 -0.41
C LEU A 199 10.97 -6.91 0.88
N THR A 200 9.77 -6.35 0.79
CA THR A 200 9.01 -5.89 1.97
C THR A 200 8.76 -7.05 2.94
N ASN A 201 8.29 -8.20 2.43
CA ASN A 201 8.12 -9.39 3.26
C ASN A 201 9.43 -9.85 3.89
N PHE A 202 10.54 -9.86 3.11
CA PHE A 202 11.84 -10.30 3.60
C PHE A 202 12.30 -9.44 4.79
N VAL A 203 12.28 -8.11 4.64
CA VAL A 203 12.76 -7.19 5.68
C VAL A 203 11.87 -7.24 6.92
N VAL A 204 10.55 -7.22 6.76
CA VAL A 204 9.59 -7.26 7.88
C VAL A 204 9.80 -8.54 8.72
N HIS A 205 9.94 -9.70 8.08
CA HIS A 205 10.16 -10.96 8.79
C HIS A 205 11.59 -11.08 9.36
N ARG A 206 12.60 -10.61 8.63
CA ARG A 206 13.99 -10.61 9.12
C ARG A 206 14.18 -9.73 10.35
N ARG A 207 13.43 -8.62 10.43
CA ARG A 207 13.35 -7.74 11.60
C ARG A 207 12.52 -8.34 12.75
N GLY A 208 11.82 -9.44 12.53
CA GLY A 208 10.98 -10.10 13.53
C GLY A 208 9.76 -9.29 13.95
N LEU A 209 9.26 -8.40 13.07
CA LEU A 209 8.11 -7.53 13.38
C LEU A 209 6.84 -8.34 13.61
N LYS A 210 6.03 -7.91 14.58
CA LYS A 210 4.71 -8.50 14.86
C LYS A 210 3.69 -8.00 13.84
N ILE A 211 3.29 -8.89 12.94
CA ILE A 211 2.34 -8.59 11.86
C ILE A 211 0.93 -8.84 12.35
N GLY A 212 0.04 -7.87 12.09
CA GLY A 212 -1.41 -8.01 12.24
C GLY A 212 -2.11 -7.90 10.91
N SER A 213 -3.11 -8.73 10.62
CA SER A 213 -4.01 -8.50 9.49
C SER A 213 -5.13 -7.53 9.85
N LEU A 214 -5.68 -6.83 8.86
CA LEU A 214 -6.78 -5.88 9.08
C LEU A 214 -7.97 -6.52 9.83
N PRO A 215 -8.45 -7.75 9.47
CA PRO A 215 -9.51 -8.41 10.22
C PRO A 215 -9.15 -8.75 11.68
N GLN A 216 -7.88 -9.01 11.98
CA GLN A 216 -7.42 -9.24 13.36
C GLN A 216 -7.36 -7.93 14.16
N CYS A 217 -7.07 -6.81 13.49
CA CYS A 217 -6.99 -5.49 14.12
C CYS A 217 -8.37 -4.85 14.30
N ILE A 218 -9.28 -5.07 13.35
CA ILE A 218 -10.64 -4.52 13.33
C ILE A 218 -11.61 -5.69 13.08
N PRO A 219 -12.16 -6.31 14.14
CA PRO A 219 -13.10 -7.41 14.00
C PRO A 219 -14.32 -7.05 13.13
N GLY A 220 -14.74 -7.97 12.27
CA GLY A 220 -15.84 -7.75 11.32
C GLY A 220 -15.44 -6.92 10.09
N SER A 221 -14.15 -6.62 9.92
CA SER A 221 -13.63 -6.02 8.70
C SER A 221 -13.05 -7.06 7.73
N SER A 222 -12.96 -6.68 6.47
CA SER A 222 -12.24 -7.42 5.44
C SER A 222 -11.57 -6.47 4.46
N SER A 223 -10.69 -7.03 3.65
CA SER A 223 -10.12 -6.38 2.48
C SER A 223 -9.92 -7.45 1.41
N GLU A 224 -10.31 -7.16 0.18
CA GLU A 224 -10.29 -8.15 -0.87
C GLU A 224 -9.36 -7.75 -2.00
N SER A 225 -8.61 -8.73 -2.50
CA SER A 225 -8.06 -8.65 -3.83
C SER A 225 -9.17 -8.92 -4.85
N TYR A 226 -9.17 -8.22 -5.97
CA TYR A 226 -10.12 -8.45 -7.07
C TYR A 226 -10.29 -9.93 -7.41
N TYR A 227 -9.20 -10.70 -7.41
CA TYR A 227 -9.24 -12.14 -7.71
C TYR A 227 -10.05 -12.97 -6.70
N LYS A 228 -10.17 -12.50 -5.46
CA LYS A 228 -10.91 -13.16 -4.37
C LYS A 228 -12.25 -12.48 -4.05
N ALA A 229 -12.55 -11.34 -4.68
CA ALA A 229 -13.74 -10.52 -4.46
C ALA A 229 -15.00 -11.13 -5.11
N HIS A 230 -15.38 -12.32 -4.65
CA HIS A 230 -16.58 -13.04 -5.08
C HIS A 230 -17.67 -13.00 -4.00
N GLY A 231 -18.95 -12.97 -4.41
CA GLY A 231 -20.08 -13.00 -3.48
C GLY A 231 -20.21 -11.74 -2.63
N ILE A 232 -19.67 -10.61 -3.10
CA ILE A 232 -19.82 -9.31 -2.46
C ILE A 232 -21.27 -8.86 -2.55
N THR A 233 -21.79 -8.27 -1.47
CA THR A 233 -23.12 -7.66 -1.38
C THR A 233 -23.00 -6.20 -0.93
N LEU A 234 -24.07 -5.42 -1.11
CA LEU A 234 -24.15 -4.06 -0.57
C LEU A 234 -24.90 -4.07 0.75
N GLY A 235 -24.24 -3.59 1.79
CA GLY A 235 -24.85 -3.26 3.08
C GLY A 235 -25.15 -1.77 3.19
N PRO A 236 -25.74 -1.32 4.31
CA PRO A 236 -26.07 0.08 4.54
C PRO A 236 -24.84 1.00 4.58
N ASP A 237 -23.71 0.50 5.03
CA ASP A 237 -22.46 1.26 5.21
C ASP A 237 -21.40 0.92 4.15
N GLY A 238 -21.79 0.34 3.01
CA GLY A 238 -20.88 -0.03 1.93
C GLY A 238 -20.82 -1.52 1.64
N PRO A 239 -19.88 -1.98 0.82
CA PRO A 239 -19.79 -3.37 0.41
C PRO A 239 -19.39 -4.30 1.58
N LEU A 240 -20.00 -5.49 1.56
CA LEU A 240 -19.72 -6.59 2.47
C LEU A 240 -19.09 -7.74 1.68
N ASP A 241 -18.14 -8.43 2.27
CA ASP A 241 -17.59 -9.66 1.71
C ASP A 241 -18.61 -10.80 1.76
N ARG A 242 -18.25 -11.97 1.21
CA ARG A 242 -19.11 -13.17 1.20
C ARG A 242 -19.47 -13.71 2.60
N HIS A 243 -18.82 -13.24 3.64
CA HIS A 243 -19.06 -13.61 5.05
C HIS A 243 -19.81 -12.52 5.82
N GLY A 244 -20.21 -11.41 5.16
CA GLY A 244 -20.90 -10.29 5.76
C GLY A 244 -19.98 -9.30 6.49
N ASN A 245 -18.65 -9.40 6.38
CA ASN A 245 -17.74 -8.44 6.96
C ASN A 245 -17.67 -7.17 6.11
N LYS A 246 -17.53 -5.99 6.75
CA LYS A 246 -17.37 -4.70 6.08
C LYS A 246 -16.05 -4.63 5.32
N MET A 247 -16.10 -4.43 4.02
CA MET A 247 -14.90 -4.26 3.21
C MET A 247 -14.31 -2.86 3.42
N TYR A 248 -13.04 -2.82 3.81
CA TYR A 248 -12.27 -1.57 3.91
C TYR A 248 -11.85 -1.08 2.54
N PHE A 249 -11.44 -1.99 1.67
CA PHE A 249 -11.06 -1.69 0.30
C PHE A 249 -11.12 -2.93 -0.60
N CYS A 250 -11.07 -2.70 -1.90
CA CYS A 250 -10.75 -3.71 -2.89
C CYS A 250 -9.52 -3.28 -3.69
N HIS A 251 -8.62 -4.22 -3.98
CA HIS A 251 -7.38 -4.01 -4.70
C HIS A 251 -7.38 -4.79 -6.03
N TRP A 252 -7.04 -4.14 -7.14
CA TRP A 252 -6.98 -4.73 -8.50
C TRP A 252 -5.55 -4.99 -8.97
N PRO A 253 -4.74 -5.81 -8.30
CA PRO A 253 -3.31 -5.93 -8.58
C PRO A 253 -3.06 -6.55 -9.95
N GLY A 254 -2.36 -5.78 -10.83
CA GLY A 254 -1.96 -6.25 -12.15
C GLY A 254 -3.11 -6.45 -13.15
N ILE A 255 -4.29 -5.90 -12.92
CA ILE A 255 -5.40 -5.93 -13.86
C ILE A 255 -5.15 -4.91 -14.97
N ILE A 256 -5.23 -5.35 -16.23
CA ILE A 256 -5.14 -4.50 -17.41
C ILE A 256 -6.56 -4.24 -17.92
N GLY A 257 -6.97 -2.98 -17.87
CA GLY A 257 -8.34 -2.58 -18.18
C GLY A 257 -9.32 -2.96 -17.07
N MET A 258 -10.47 -2.28 -17.02
CA MET A 258 -11.46 -2.52 -15.96
C MET A 258 -12.50 -3.53 -16.40
N PRO A 259 -12.64 -4.68 -15.69
CA PRO A 259 -13.72 -5.63 -15.91
C PRO A 259 -15.09 -5.01 -15.56
N LYS A 260 -16.18 -5.54 -16.16
CA LYS A 260 -17.56 -5.02 -15.98
C LYS A 260 -18.54 -6.11 -15.54
N ARG A 261 -18.08 -7.13 -14.82
CA ARG A 261 -18.88 -8.33 -14.56
C ARG A 261 -19.27 -8.57 -13.10
N ARG A 262 -18.66 -7.82 -12.16
CA ARG A 262 -18.85 -8.02 -10.72
C ARG A 262 -19.39 -6.75 -10.09
N LEU A 263 -20.04 -6.87 -8.93
CA LEU A 263 -20.49 -5.72 -8.15
C LEU A 263 -19.34 -4.76 -7.82
N VAL A 264 -18.19 -5.29 -7.48
CA VAL A 264 -16.99 -4.50 -7.17
C VAL A 264 -16.53 -3.64 -8.36
N ASP A 265 -16.72 -4.14 -9.59
CA ASP A 265 -16.42 -3.37 -10.81
C ASP A 265 -17.38 -2.19 -10.97
N SER A 266 -18.66 -2.38 -10.65
CA SER A 266 -19.65 -1.29 -10.68
C SER A 266 -19.32 -0.18 -9.68
N LEU A 267 -18.79 -0.55 -8.50
CA LEU A 267 -18.31 0.43 -7.52
C LEU A 267 -17.11 1.22 -8.03
N TRP A 268 -16.16 0.55 -8.69
CA TRP A 268 -15.05 1.23 -9.33
C TRP A 268 -15.52 2.20 -10.42
N HIS A 269 -16.42 1.75 -11.31
CA HIS A 269 -16.96 2.58 -12.39
C HIS A 269 -17.68 3.82 -11.86
N LYS A 270 -18.44 3.68 -10.76
CA LYS A 270 -19.09 4.82 -10.10
C LYS A 270 -18.07 5.89 -9.70
N PHE A 271 -16.96 5.50 -9.04
CA PHE A 271 -15.91 6.45 -8.66
C PHE A 271 -15.18 7.02 -9.88
N ALA A 272 -14.97 6.22 -10.94
CA ALA A 272 -14.36 6.69 -12.18
C ALA A 272 -15.24 7.74 -12.90
N GLU A 273 -16.56 7.58 -12.90
CA GLU A 273 -17.49 8.56 -13.46
C GLU A 273 -17.49 9.87 -12.65
N GLN A 274 -17.48 9.78 -11.33
CA GLN A 274 -17.37 10.94 -10.44
C GLN A 274 -16.06 11.69 -10.65
N ALA A 275 -14.93 10.98 -10.73
CA ALA A 275 -13.62 11.54 -10.99
C ALA A 275 -13.58 12.27 -12.35
N ASN A 276 -14.13 11.67 -13.40
CA ASN A 276 -14.20 12.30 -14.71
C ASN A 276 -15.05 13.58 -14.72
N ALA A 277 -16.12 13.63 -13.95
CA ALA A 277 -16.94 14.84 -13.78
C ALA A 277 -16.13 15.95 -13.09
N ARG A 278 -15.49 15.64 -11.95
CA ARG A 278 -14.63 16.57 -11.21
C ARG A 278 -13.49 17.12 -12.07
N MET A 279 -12.80 16.26 -12.81
CA MET A 279 -11.69 16.68 -13.67
C MET A 279 -12.13 17.61 -14.81
N LYS A 280 -13.37 17.47 -15.29
CA LYS A 280 -13.95 18.40 -16.29
C LYS A 280 -14.29 19.76 -15.67
N GLU A 281 -14.76 19.80 -14.43
CA GLU A 281 -15.03 21.05 -13.72
C GLU A 281 -13.76 21.82 -13.36
N PHE A 282 -12.67 21.08 -13.14
CA PHE A 282 -11.35 21.65 -12.81
C PHE A 282 -10.56 22.10 -14.06
N ALA A 283 -10.97 21.70 -15.28
CA ALA A 283 -10.30 22.02 -16.54
C ALA A 283 -10.61 23.42 -17.04
#